data_622d76270b0c42199a68451975623ba2
#
_entry.id   622d76270b0c42199a68451975623ba2
#
_cell.length_a   1.000
_cell.length_b   1.000
_cell.length_c   1.000
_cell.angle_alpha   90.00
_cell.angle_beta   90.00
_cell.angle_gamma   90.00
#
_symmetry.space_group_name_H-M   'P 1'
#
loop_
_entity.id
_entity.type
_entity.pdbx_description
1 polymer ?
#
loop_
_entity_poly.entity_id
_entity_poly.type
_entity_poly.pdbx_seq_one_letter_code
_entity_poly.pdbx_strand_id
1 'polypeptide(L)'
;MTTTSLFVTELETPQGAITFARRGERLVALCFKDHWPRLKRDLEKRFGSLELVPDAKGGHAGRALRSYLGGDLTALDALEVDTQGTPFQEKVWSRLRKIPAGATCSYAELARAVGKPSAVRAVAGANARNPVSLVVPCHRVIAADGRLSGYGGGIPRKRWLLSHEGALLA
;
A
#
# COMPACT_ATOMS: atom_id res chain seq x y z
N MET A 1 -30.26 5.79 0.49
CA MET A 1 -28.81 5.68 0.24
C MET A 1 -28.32 4.32 0.64
N THR A 2 -27.56 3.68 -0.22
CA THR A 2 -26.98 2.38 0.05
C THR A 2 -25.76 2.55 0.94
N THR A 3 -25.67 1.79 2.02
CA THR A 3 -24.50 1.76 2.90
C THR A 3 -23.53 0.69 2.40
N THR A 4 -22.26 1.04 2.30
CA THR A 4 -21.20 0.09 1.94
C THR A 4 -20.63 -0.50 3.21
N SER A 5 -20.63 -1.82 3.32
CA SER A 5 -20.02 -2.54 4.44
C SER A 5 -18.58 -2.90 4.10
N LEU A 6 -17.66 -2.54 4.98
CA LEU A 6 -16.26 -2.91 4.89
C LEU A 6 -15.85 -3.69 6.14
N PHE A 7 -15.16 -4.79 5.94
CA PHE A 7 -14.56 -5.54 7.04
C PHE A 7 -13.22 -4.93 7.39
N VAL A 8 -13.02 -4.60 8.67
CA VAL A 8 -11.82 -3.89 9.14
C VAL A 8 -11.06 -4.78 10.10
N THR A 9 -9.77 -4.94 9.83
CA THR A 9 -8.88 -5.79 10.62
C THR A 9 -7.67 -4.97 11.07
N GLU A 10 -7.24 -5.20 12.31
CA GLU A 10 -6.00 -4.65 12.85
C GLU A 10 -5.03 -5.80 13.07
N LEU A 11 -3.78 -5.61 12.65
CA LEU A 11 -2.74 -6.63 12.74
C LEU A 11 -1.46 -6.00 13.26
N GLU A 12 -0.87 -6.61 14.30
CA GLU A 12 0.39 -6.14 14.86
C GLU A 12 1.57 -6.46 13.96
N THR A 13 2.51 -5.51 13.85
CA THR A 13 3.79 -5.70 13.18
C THR A 13 4.92 -5.20 14.06
N PRO A 14 6.18 -5.54 13.78
CA PRO A 14 7.32 -4.98 14.51
C PRO A 14 7.44 -3.46 14.42
N GLN A 15 6.74 -2.83 13.49
CA GLN A 15 6.75 -1.37 13.28
C GLN A 15 5.44 -0.70 13.69
N GLY A 16 4.63 -1.38 14.49
CA GLY A 16 3.33 -0.91 14.92
C GLY A 16 2.19 -1.62 14.18
N ALA A 17 0.98 -1.41 14.63
CA ALA A 17 -0.18 -2.05 14.03
C ALA A 17 -0.47 -1.49 12.64
N ILE A 18 -0.94 -2.35 11.76
CA ILE A 18 -1.56 -1.96 10.49
C ILE A 18 -3.07 -2.17 10.60
N THR A 19 -3.81 -1.35 9.87
CA THR A 19 -5.27 -1.47 9.75
C THR A 19 -5.58 -1.62 8.27
N PHE A 20 -6.43 -2.58 7.94
CA PHE A 20 -6.85 -2.75 6.56
C PHE A 20 -8.36 -3.01 6.49
N ALA A 21 -8.94 -2.56 5.38
CA ALA A 21 -10.34 -2.71 5.09
C ALA A 21 -10.53 -3.44 3.77
N ARG A 22 -11.52 -4.32 3.73
CA ARG A 22 -11.86 -5.07 2.53
C ARG A 22 -13.35 -5.04 2.25
N ARG A 23 -13.68 -5.05 0.98
CA ARG A 23 -15.05 -5.22 0.50
C ARG A 23 -15.12 -6.60 -0.14
N GLY A 24 -15.81 -7.54 0.52
CA GLY A 24 -15.64 -8.95 0.18
C GLY A 24 -14.18 -9.36 0.41
N GLU A 25 -13.54 -9.92 -0.60
CA GLU A 25 -12.12 -10.31 -0.52
C GLU A 25 -11.16 -9.27 -1.12
N ARG A 26 -11.68 -8.15 -1.64
CA ARG A 26 -10.84 -7.10 -2.22
C ARG A 26 -10.43 -6.08 -1.18
N LEU A 27 -9.14 -5.79 -1.10
CA LEU A 27 -8.62 -4.73 -0.25
C LEU A 27 -8.94 -3.37 -0.85
N VAL A 28 -9.53 -2.50 -0.06
CA VAL A 28 -9.82 -1.12 -0.44
C VAL A 28 -8.91 -0.12 0.30
N ALA A 29 -8.31 -0.54 1.41
CA ALA A 29 -7.42 0.30 2.21
C ALA A 29 -6.47 -0.55 3.04
N LEU A 30 -5.26 -0.07 3.23
CA LEU A 30 -4.29 -0.61 4.18
C LEU A 30 -3.31 0.50 4.54
N CYS A 31 -3.11 0.74 5.82
CA CYS A 31 -2.12 1.69 6.31
C CYS A 31 -1.63 1.30 7.70
N PHE A 32 -0.59 1.94 8.18
CA PHE A 32 -0.26 1.87 9.60
C PHE A 32 -1.35 2.59 10.39
N LYS A 33 -1.65 2.09 11.57
CA LYS A 33 -2.80 2.51 12.37
C LYS A 33 -2.87 4.02 12.63
N ASP A 34 -1.73 4.66 12.82
CA ASP A 34 -1.66 6.11 13.06
C ASP A 34 -2.16 6.94 11.86
N HIS A 35 -2.19 6.36 10.65
CA HIS A 35 -2.73 7.01 9.45
C HIS A 35 -4.19 6.62 9.16
N TRP A 36 -4.76 5.70 9.92
CA TRP A 36 -6.11 5.21 9.68
C TRP A 36 -7.17 6.31 9.70
N PRO A 37 -7.14 7.30 10.63
CA PRO A 37 -8.18 8.34 10.63
C PRO A 37 -8.27 9.10 9.31
N ARG A 38 -7.13 9.38 8.67
CA ARG A 38 -7.09 10.05 7.36
C ARG A 38 -7.64 9.15 6.26
N LEU A 39 -7.18 7.90 6.22
CA LEU A 39 -7.62 6.94 5.21
C LEU A 39 -9.10 6.63 5.33
N LYS A 40 -9.62 6.56 6.55
CA LYS A 40 -11.05 6.39 6.81
C LYS A 40 -11.86 7.53 6.21
N ARG A 41 -11.40 8.78 6.36
CA ARG A 41 -12.07 9.94 5.74
C ARG A 41 -12.09 9.83 4.22
N ASP A 42 -11.00 9.35 3.62
CA ASP A 42 -10.93 9.14 2.18
C ASP A 42 -11.91 8.05 1.72
N LEU A 43 -12.07 7.00 2.49
CA LEU A 43 -13.07 5.95 2.23
C LEU A 43 -14.50 6.49 2.33
N GLU A 44 -14.77 7.35 3.31
CA GLU A 44 -16.08 7.98 3.46
C GLU A 44 -16.42 8.87 2.25
N LYS A 45 -15.43 9.58 1.73
CA LYS A 45 -15.60 10.37 0.50
C LYS A 45 -15.85 9.47 -0.71
N ARG A 46 -15.16 8.35 -0.78
CA ARG A 46 -15.25 7.42 -1.90
C ARG A 46 -16.56 6.65 -1.93
N PHE A 47 -17.00 6.14 -0.79
CA PHE A 47 -18.15 5.24 -0.69
C PHE A 47 -19.41 5.91 -0.15
N GLY A 48 -19.30 7.10 0.43
CA GLY A 48 -20.41 7.75 1.11
C GLY A 48 -20.69 7.11 2.47
N SER A 49 -21.88 6.56 2.66
CA SER A 49 -22.25 5.92 3.91
C SER A 49 -21.49 4.60 4.09
N LEU A 50 -20.76 4.48 5.19
CA LEU A 50 -19.97 3.29 5.52
C LEU A 50 -20.46 2.61 6.78
N GLU A 51 -20.47 1.29 6.75
CA GLU A 51 -20.54 0.44 7.94
C GLU A 51 -19.20 -0.29 8.07
N LEU A 52 -18.47 -0.04 9.14
CA LEU A 52 -17.22 -0.72 9.42
C LEU A 52 -17.47 -1.90 10.36
N VAL A 53 -17.23 -3.10 9.86
CA VAL A 53 -17.47 -4.33 10.59
C VAL A 53 -16.14 -4.89 11.08
N PRO A 54 -15.91 -4.95 12.40
CA PRO A 54 -14.67 -5.54 12.91
C PRO A 54 -14.53 -7.00 12.49
N ASP A 55 -13.33 -7.37 12.04
CA ASP A 55 -13.01 -8.73 11.63
C ASP A 55 -11.59 -9.07 12.09
N ALA A 56 -11.47 -9.91 13.11
CA ALA A 56 -10.19 -10.20 13.74
C ALA A 56 -9.21 -10.94 12.82
N LYS A 57 -9.71 -11.82 11.95
CA LYS A 57 -8.87 -12.69 11.12
C LYS A 57 -8.45 -12.05 9.79
N GLY A 58 -9.32 -11.25 9.18
CA GLY A 58 -9.02 -10.51 7.97
C GLY A 58 -9.09 -11.30 6.66
N GLY A 59 -9.67 -12.49 6.63
CA GLY A 59 -9.85 -13.29 5.42
C GLY A 59 -8.53 -13.67 4.74
N HIS A 60 -8.53 -13.76 3.41
CA HIS A 60 -7.33 -14.04 2.63
C HIS A 60 -6.24 -13.00 2.85
N ALA A 61 -6.62 -11.73 2.94
CA ALA A 61 -5.67 -10.64 3.17
C ALA A 61 -4.97 -10.81 4.52
N GLY A 62 -5.70 -11.17 5.57
CA GLY A 62 -5.11 -11.41 6.89
C GLY A 62 -4.09 -12.54 6.87
N ARG A 63 -4.42 -13.65 6.22
CA ARG A 63 -3.50 -14.78 6.07
C ARG A 63 -2.24 -14.39 5.29
N ALA A 64 -2.42 -13.72 4.16
CA ALA A 64 -1.31 -13.30 3.31
C ALA A 64 -0.40 -12.30 4.02
N LEU A 65 -0.96 -11.36 4.75
CA LEU A 65 -0.17 -10.37 5.50
C LEU A 65 0.63 -11.03 6.63
N ARG A 66 0.04 -11.98 7.35
CA ARG A 66 0.77 -12.74 8.37
C ARG A 66 1.90 -13.55 7.75
N SER A 67 1.66 -14.19 6.61
CA SER A 67 2.71 -14.93 5.87
C SER A 67 3.83 -14.02 5.42
N TYR A 68 3.50 -12.86 4.88
CA TYR A 68 4.48 -11.86 4.46
C TYR A 68 5.35 -11.39 5.63
N LEU A 69 4.74 -11.07 6.76
CA LEU A 69 5.47 -10.65 7.96
C LEU A 69 6.35 -11.79 8.50
N GLY A 70 5.95 -13.02 8.29
CA GLY A 70 6.72 -14.21 8.67
C GLY A 70 7.84 -14.58 7.69
N GLY A 71 7.98 -13.85 6.58
CA GLY A 71 9.08 -14.06 5.63
C GLY A 71 8.69 -14.58 4.25
N ASP A 72 7.41 -14.88 3.99
CA ASP A 72 6.95 -15.23 2.65
C ASP A 72 6.70 -13.94 1.86
N LEU A 73 7.73 -13.48 1.18
CA LEU A 73 7.75 -12.18 0.53
C LEU A 73 6.86 -12.08 -0.71
N THR A 74 6.39 -13.19 -1.25
CA THR A 74 5.47 -13.21 -2.40
C THR A 74 4.01 -13.39 -1.98
N ALA A 75 3.74 -13.54 -0.69
CA ALA A 75 2.39 -13.82 -0.19
C ALA A 75 1.36 -12.77 -0.58
N LEU A 76 1.76 -11.52 -0.79
CA LEU A 76 0.84 -10.43 -1.12
C LEU A 76 0.52 -10.33 -2.61
N ASP A 77 1.26 -11.03 -3.47
CA ASP A 77 1.17 -10.85 -4.93
C ASP A 77 -0.18 -11.25 -5.50
N ALA A 78 -0.85 -12.21 -4.90
CA ALA A 78 -2.15 -12.70 -5.37
C ALA A 78 -3.35 -11.94 -4.80
N LEU A 79 -3.14 -11.01 -3.87
CA LEU A 79 -4.24 -10.27 -3.28
C LEU A 79 -4.88 -9.30 -4.28
N GLU A 80 -6.20 -9.30 -4.33
CA GLU A 80 -6.94 -8.36 -5.15
C GLU A 80 -7.12 -7.05 -4.40
N VAL A 81 -6.99 -5.95 -5.13
CA VAL A 81 -7.19 -4.60 -4.60
C VAL A 81 -8.25 -3.88 -5.43
N ASP A 82 -8.95 -2.96 -4.80
CA ASP A 82 -9.89 -2.06 -5.44
C ASP A 82 -9.57 -0.65 -4.98
N THR A 83 -8.80 0.07 -5.77
CA THR A 83 -8.21 1.35 -5.41
C THR A 83 -9.03 2.56 -5.87
N GLN A 84 -9.79 2.43 -6.96
CA GLN A 84 -10.67 3.48 -7.54
C GLN A 84 -10.03 4.87 -7.63
N GLY A 85 -8.78 4.92 -8.04
CA GLY A 85 -8.10 6.17 -8.30
C GLY A 85 -8.44 6.75 -9.69
N THR A 86 -7.83 7.88 -10.00
CA THR A 86 -7.86 8.43 -11.35
C THR A 86 -7.16 7.46 -12.32
N PRO A 87 -7.39 7.57 -13.64
CA PRO A 87 -6.67 6.73 -14.62
C PRO A 87 -5.16 6.80 -14.46
N PHE A 88 -4.61 7.97 -14.18
CA PHE A 88 -3.17 8.12 -13.95
C PHE A 88 -2.71 7.42 -12.67
N GLN A 89 -3.43 7.59 -11.57
CA GLN A 89 -3.13 6.91 -10.32
C GLN A 89 -3.17 5.39 -10.48
N GLU A 90 -4.20 4.87 -11.12
CA GLU A 90 -4.33 3.42 -11.36
C GLU A 90 -3.15 2.88 -12.17
N LYS A 91 -2.69 3.66 -13.14
CA LYS A 91 -1.53 3.28 -13.95
C LYS A 91 -0.25 3.21 -13.10
N VAL A 92 -0.04 4.18 -12.23
CA VAL A 92 1.10 4.20 -11.29
C VAL A 92 1.00 3.02 -10.33
N TRP A 93 -0.15 2.83 -9.69
CA TRP A 93 -0.32 1.77 -8.69
C TRP A 93 -0.21 0.37 -9.30
N SER A 94 -0.73 0.16 -10.49
CA SER A 94 -0.56 -1.11 -11.22
C SER A 94 0.90 -1.38 -11.52
N ARG A 95 1.65 -0.35 -11.88
CA ARG A 95 3.08 -0.51 -12.16
C ARG A 95 3.87 -0.81 -10.89
N LEU A 96 3.51 -0.21 -9.76
CA LEU A 96 4.15 -0.50 -8.47
C LEU A 96 4.07 -1.98 -8.14
N ARG A 97 2.94 -2.63 -8.39
CA ARG A 97 2.75 -4.05 -8.11
C ARG A 97 3.64 -4.98 -8.95
N LYS A 98 4.27 -4.46 -9.98
CA LYS A 98 5.24 -5.21 -10.79
C LYS A 98 6.66 -5.15 -10.24
N ILE A 99 6.91 -4.32 -9.23
CA ILE A 99 8.21 -4.28 -8.56
C ILE A 99 8.25 -5.42 -7.55
N PRO A 100 9.09 -6.46 -7.75
CA PRO A 100 9.12 -7.58 -6.82
C PRO A 100 9.73 -7.20 -5.48
N ALA A 101 9.39 -7.96 -4.44
CA ALA A 101 10.04 -7.83 -3.14
C ALA A 101 11.55 -8.05 -3.30
N GLY A 102 12.35 -7.21 -2.65
CA GLY A 102 13.81 -7.24 -2.78
C GLY A 102 14.35 -6.32 -3.88
N ALA A 103 13.48 -5.75 -4.72
CA ALA A 103 13.86 -4.78 -5.75
C ALA A 103 13.35 -3.39 -5.38
N THR A 104 13.98 -2.38 -5.95
CA THR A 104 13.56 -0.98 -5.82
C THR A 104 13.57 -0.32 -7.19
N CYS A 105 12.88 0.79 -7.33
CA CYS A 105 13.04 1.66 -8.50
C CYS A 105 13.05 3.12 -8.05
N SER A 106 13.60 3.98 -8.91
CA SER A 106 13.56 5.42 -8.66
C SER A 106 12.23 6.01 -9.15
N TYR A 107 11.90 7.22 -8.68
CA TYR A 107 10.73 7.95 -9.18
C TYR A 107 10.84 8.21 -10.69
N ALA A 108 12.05 8.51 -11.18
CA ALA A 108 12.28 8.71 -12.60
C ALA A 108 12.06 7.44 -13.42
N GLU A 109 12.53 6.30 -12.93
CA GLU A 109 12.29 5.00 -13.56
C GLU A 109 10.80 4.65 -13.60
N LEU A 110 10.08 4.94 -12.50
CA LEU A 110 8.65 4.73 -12.44
C LEU A 110 7.91 5.62 -13.44
N ALA A 111 8.32 6.88 -13.55
CA ALA A 111 7.74 7.83 -14.53
C ALA A 111 7.93 7.32 -15.96
N ARG A 112 9.11 6.83 -16.30
CA ARG A 112 9.37 6.22 -17.63
C ARG A 112 8.50 4.97 -17.84
N ALA A 113 8.39 4.14 -16.83
CA ALA A 113 7.62 2.89 -16.92
C ALA A 113 6.13 3.13 -17.18
N VAL A 114 5.56 4.23 -16.67
CA VAL A 114 4.16 4.59 -16.96
C VAL A 114 4.00 5.45 -18.20
N GLY A 115 5.08 5.67 -18.97
CA GLY A 115 5.04 6.42 -20.21
C GLY A 115 4.97 7.94 -20.05
N LYS A 116 5.37 8.45 -18.90
CA LYS A 116 5.34 9.89 -18.58
C LYS A 116 6.67 10.35 -17.98
N PRO A 117 7.80 10.26 -18.74
CA PRO A 117 9.13 10.52 -18.18
C PRO A 117 9.32 11.91 -17.61
N SER A 118 8.55 12.91 -18.08
CA SER A 118 8.60 14.28 -17.57
C SER A 118 7.71 14.51 -16.35
N ALA A 119 6.91 13.52 -15.95
CA ALA A 119 5.91 13.67 -14.89
C ALA A 119 6.36 13.10 -13.54
N VAL A 120 7.63 13.26 -13.18
CA VAL A 120 8.21 12.68 -11.96
C VAL A 120 7.47 13.14 -10.70
N ARG A 121 7.11 14.44 -10.60
CA ARG A 121 6.36 14.97 -9.46
C ARG A 121 4.95 14.38 -9.37
N ALA A 122 4.26 14.26 -10.49
CA ALA A 122 2.92 13.69 -10.53
C ALA A 122 2.94 12.20 -10.13
N VAL A 123 3.97 11.49 -10.59
CA VAL A 123 4.19 10.08 -10.23
C VAL A 123 4.46 9.96 -8.72
N ALA A 124 5.32 10.82 -8.17
CA ALA A 124 5.59 10.84 -6.73
C ALA A 124 4.32 11.14 -5.93
N GLY A 125 3.48 12.07 -6.40
CA GLY A 125 2.20 12.38 -5.78
C GLY A 125 1.23 11.19 -5.80
N ALA A 126 1.13 10.48 -6.91
CA ALA A 126 0.31 9.27 -7.03
C ALA A 126 0.83 8.17 -6.08
N ASN A 127 2.15 7.99 -6.03
CA ASN A 127 2.79 7.04 -5.12
C ASN A 127 2.42 7.35 -3.65
N ALA A 128 2.45 8.62 -3.27
CA ALA A 128 2.12 9.06 -1.92
C ALA A 128 0.64 8.88 -1.56
N ARG A 129 -0.25 8.85 -2.57
CA ARG A 129 -1.70 8.70 -2.36
C ARG A 129 -2.19 7.26 -2.44
N ASN A 130 -1.30 6.31 -2.50
CA ASN A 130 -1.64 4.89 -2.52
C ASN A 130 -2.54 4.53 -1.33
N PRO A 131 -3.76 4.02 -1.57
CA PRO A 131 -4.67 3.66 -0.48
C PRO A 131 -4.42 2.28 0.13
N VAL A 132 -3.59 1.44 -0.49
CA VAL A 132 -3.37 0.07 -0.04
C VAL A 132 -1.86 -0.18 0.09
N SER A 133 -1.26 0.37 1.13
CA SER A 133 0.17 0.21 1.40
C SER A 133 0.54 -1.27 1.53
N LEU A 134 1.78 -1.61 1.31
CA LEU A 134 2.36 -2.97 1.33
C LEU A 134 1.94 -3.80 0.11
N VAL A 135 0.65 -3.97 -0.13
CA VAL A 135 0.12 -4.77 -1.26
C VAL A 135 0.35 -4.03 -2.57
N VAL A 136 0.13 -2.72 -2.58
CA VAL A 136 0.63 -1.82 -3.61
C VAL A 136 1.91 -1.21 -3.06
N PRO A 137 3.09 -1.71 -3.46
CA PRO A 137 4.32 -1.49 -2.69
C PRO A 137 5.00 -0.14 -2.97
N CYS A 138 4.35 0.94 -2.56
CA CYS A 138 4.91 2.29 -2.72
C CYS A 138 6.22 2.50 -1.97
N HIS A 139 6.51 1.66 -0.97
CA HIS A 139 7.78 1.69 -0.25
C HIS A 139 8.99 1.25 -1.09
N ARG A 140 8.76 0.60 -2.25
CA ARG A 140 9.83 0.14 -3.15
C ARG A 140 10.31 1.23 -4.11
N VAL A 141 9.78 2.43 -4.01
CA VAL A 141 10.24 3.57 -4.80
C VAL A 141 11.15 4.45 -3.94
N ILE A 142 12.36 4.69 -4.41
CA ILE A 142 13.38 5.44 -3.66
C ILE A 142 13.95 6.56 -4.53
N ALA A 143 14.72 7.47 -3.94
CA ALA A 143 15.39 8.52 -4.71
C ALA A 143 16.45 7.92 -5.63
N ALA A 144 16.78 8.63 -6.73
CA ALA A 144 17.76 8.17 -7.73
C ALA A 144 19.15 7.94 -7.13
N ASP A 145 19.50 8.66 -6.08
CA ASP A 145 20.78 8.51 -5.37
C ASP A 145 20.75 7.41 -4.29
N GLY A 146 19.65 6.65 -4.22
CA GLY A 146 19.49 5.57 -3.25
C GLY A 146 18.98 5.99 -1.88
N ARG A 147 18.79 7.29 -1.63
CA ARG A 147 18.25 7.76 -0.35
C ARG A 147 16.77 7.41 -0.22
N LEU A 148 16.37 7.07 1.01
CA LEU A 148 14.97 6.84 1.32
C LEU A 148 14.29 8.19 1.54
N SER A 149 13.27 8.47 0.74
CA SER A 149 12.51 9.72 0.84
C SER A 149 11.04 9.45 0.59
N GLY A 150 10.17 10.27 1.20
CA GLY A 150 8.76 10.29 0.88
C GLY A 150 8.03 8.97 1.11
N TYR A 151 7.74 8.64 2.36
CA TYR A 151 6.85 7.53 2.67
C TYR A 151 5.81 7.98 3.69
N GLY A 152 4.52 7.72 3.41
CA GLY A 152 3.42 8.10 4.30
C GLY A 152 3.54 7.50 5.69
N GLY A 153 4.02 6.27 5.79
CA GLY A 153 4.26 5.60 7.06
C GLY A 153 5.52 6.07 7.80
N GLY A 154 6.33 6.93 7.19
CA GLY A 154 7.59 7.44 7.75
C GLY A 154 8.81 6.63 7.29
N ILE A 155 9.96 7.29 7.27
CA ILE A 155 11.21 6.70 6.77
C ILE A 155 11.64 5.45 7.58
N PRO A 156 11.53 5.40 8.92
CA PRO A 156 11.89 4.18 9.66
C PRO A 156 11.09 2.95 9.22
N ARG A 157 9.79 3.10 8.93
CA ARG A 157 8.95 2.00 8.45
C ARG A 157 9.33 1.59 7.03
N LYS A 158 9.61 2.55 6.16
CA LYS A 158 10.09 2.28 4.80
C LYS A 158 11.38 1.48 4.84
N ARG A 159 12.34 1.88 5.67
CA ARG A 159 13.61 1.17 5.87
C ARG A 159 13.38 -0.25 6.37
N TRP A 160 12.50 -0.42 7.34
CA TRP A 160 12.18 -1.74 7.88
C TRP A 160 11.60 -2.65 6.81
N LEU A 161 10.64 -2.15 6.03
CA LEU A 161 10.01 -2.92 4.96
C LEU A 161 11.03 -3.36 3.91
N LEU A 162 11.89 -2.45 3.47
CA LEU A 162 12.91 -2.76 2.48
C LEU A 162 13.94 -3.76 3.04
N SER A 163 14.33 -3.63 4.30
CA SER A 163 15.22 -4.58 4.97
C SER A 163 14.56 -5.95 5.11
N HIS A 164 13.29 -5.98 5.50
CA HIS A 164 12.50 -7.20 5.60
C HIS A 164 12.44 -7.94 4.26
N GLU A 165 12.36 -7.20 3.16
CA GLU A 165 12.31 -7.75 1.81
C GLU A 165 13.69 -8.07 1.23
N GLY A 166 14.77 -7.79 1.96
CA GLY A 166 16.12 -8.02 1.48
C GLY A 166 16.65 -7.00 0.49
N ALA A 167 15.95 -5.85 0.31
CA ALA A 167 16.39 -4.79 -0.60
C ALA A 167 17.47 -3.91 0.02
N LEU A 168 17.56 -3.88 1.35
CA LEU A 168 18.57 -3.14 2.11
C LEU A 168 19.23 -4.09 3.09
N LEU A 169 20.51 -3.87 3.33
CA LEU A 169 21.20 -4.50 4.47
C LEU A 169 20.74 -3.81 5.75
N ALA A 170 20.43 -4.60 6.76
CA ALA A 170 19.92 -4.11 8.04
C ALA A 170 20.96 -3.20 8.73
#